data_8b74a201d8dc3071cd94118fef2f6865
#
_entry.id   8b74a201d8dc3071cd94118fef2f6865
#
_cell.length_a   1.000
_cell.length_b   1.000
_cell.length_c   1.000
_cell.angle_alpha   90.00
_cell.angle_beta   90.00
_cell.angle_gamma   90.00
#
_symmetry.space_group_name_H-M   'P 1'
#
loop_
_entity.id
_entity.type
_entity.pdbx_description
1 polymer ?
#
loop_
_entity_poly.entity_id
_entity_poly.type
_entity_poly.pdbx_seq_one_letter_code
_entity_poly.pdbx_strand_id
1 'polypeptide(L)'
;MIFCDSSFLVSLYLGTQSHSEKAREVAMTFASGIPYPWLIELELCTALRRILTGKRDLLSKALRIINTARKEGLLIECELDFKRVIAGALELSERYTATLGLRTLDILHVATALELRADTLASFDIRQRKLAASEGLELLPQSL
;
A
#
# COMPACT_ATOMS: atom_id res chain seq x y z
N MET A 1 7.96 -3.18 -11.27
CA MET A 1 7.43 -3.78 -10.01
C MET A 1 6.34 -2.88 -9.46
N ILE A 2 5.21 -3.46 -9.02
CA ILE A 2 4.07 -2.72 -8.48
C ILE A 2 4.16 -2.74 -6.96
N PHE A 3 4.11 -1.56 -6.34
CA PHE A 3 3.96 -1.41 -4.89
C PHE A 3 2.52 -1.05 -4.56
N CYS A 4 1.92 -1.77 -3.60
CA CYS A 4 0.55 -1.53 -3.13
C CYS A 4 0.57 -0.91 -1.75
N ASP A 5 -0.13 0.20 -1.58
CA ASP A 5 -0.33 0.79 -0.25
C ASP A 5 -1.40 0.05 0.56
N SER A 6 -1.55 0.41 1.82
CA SER A 6 -2.55 -0.21 2.69
C SER A 6 -3.98 0.05 2.24
N SER A 7 -4.29 1.18 1.62
CA SER A 7 -5.64 1.52 1.14
C SER A 7 -6.08 0.57 0.03
N PHE A 8 -5.16 0.23 -0.88
CA PHE A 8 -5.38 -0.74 -1.94
C PHE A 8 -5.57 -2.15 -1.38
N LEU A 9 -4.70 -2.58 -0.47
CA LEU A 9 -4.76 -3.93 0.12
C LEU A 9 -6.00 -4.13 1.00
N VAL A 10 -6.42 -3.12 1.76
CA VAL A 10 -7.69 -3.15 2.51
C VAL A 10 -8.86 -3.38 1.55
N SER A 11 -8.92 -2.63 0.44
CA SER A 11 -9.96 -2.77 -0.55
C SER A 11 -9.94 -4.14 -1.22
N LEU A 12 -8.75 -4.68 -1.49
CA LEU A 12 -8.56 -5.99 -2.11
C LEU A 12 -9.00 -7.15 -1.19
N TYR A 13 -8.52 -7.14 0.06
CA TYR A 13 -8.70 -8.28 0.96
C TYR A 13 -9.97 -8.23 1.82
N LEU A 14 -10.51 -7.05 2.10
CA LEU A 14 -11.75 -6.96 2.87
C LEU A 14 -13.01 -7.17 2.01
N GLY A 15 -12.97 -6.77 0.74
CA GLY A 15 -14.03 -7.04 -0.23
C GLY A 15 -15.35 -6.27 -0.02
N THR A 16 -15.42 -5.40 0.98
CA THR A 16 -16.64 -4.65 1.36
C THR A 16 -16.48 -3.14 1.25
N GLN A 17 -15.34 -2.68 0.73
CA GLN A 17 -15.04 -1.27 0.53
C GLN A 17 -15.53 -0.79 -0.84
N SER A 18 -15.75 0.50 -0.98
CA SER A 18 -16.19 1.13 -2.24
C SER A 18 -15.30 0.81 -3.45
N HIS A 19 -14.01 0.58 -3.21
CA HIS A 19 -13.03 0.31 -4.26
C HIS A 19 -12.67 -1.17 -4.42
N SER A 20 -13.39 -2.09 -3.76
CA SER A 20 -13.01 -3.52 -3.72
C SER A 20 -13.07 -4.21 -5.08
N GLU A 21 -14.05 -3.87 -5.92
CA GLU A 21 -14.17 -4.43 -7.27
C GLU A 21 -12.99 -3.98 -8.14
N LYS A 22 -12.73 -2.68 -8.14
CA LYS A 22 -11.63 -2.08 -8.89
C LYS A 22 -10.25 -2.58 -8.42
N ALA A 23 -10.08 -2.79 -7.10
CA ALA A 23 -8.86 -3.39 -6.56
C ALA A 23 -8.64 -4.81 -7.09
N ARG A 24 -9.70 -5.63 -7.18
CA ARG A 24 -9.61 -6.99 -7.73
C ARG A 24 -9.28 -6.98 -9.22
N GLU A 25 -9.95 -6.15 -10.01
CA GLU A 25 -9.66 -6.01 -11.45
C GLU A 25 -8.19 -5.64 -11.69
N VAL A 26 -7.67 -4.66 -10.94
CA VAL A 26 -6.27 -4.25 -11.03
C VAL A 26 -5.34 -5.38 -10.58
N ALA A 27 -5.63 -6.05 -9.45
CA ALA A 27 -4.79 -7.14 -8.96
C ALA A 27 -4.71 -8.34 -9.92
N MET A 28 -5.74 -8.59 -10.72
CA MET A 28 -5.71 -9.63 -11.77
C MET A 28 -4.70 -9.34 -12.89
N THR A 29 -4.23 -8.11 -13.03
CA THR A 29 -3.20 -7.72 -14.01
C THR A 29 -1.78 -7.90 -13.50
N PHE A 30 -1.59 -8.23 -12.22
CA PHE A 30 -0.25 -8.37 -11.64
C PHE A 30 0.42 -9.65 -12.11
N ALA A 31 1.62 -9.50 -12.68
CA ALA A 31 2.41 -10.64 -13.17
C ALA A 31 3.24 -11.31 -12.07
N SER A 32 3.37 -10.69 -10.89
CA SER A 32 4.18 -11.17 -9.77
C SER A 32 3.49 -10.87 -8.44
N GLY A 33 4.00 -11.49 -7.36
CA GLY A 33 3.54 -11.17 -6.02
C GLY A 33 3.81 -9.71 -5.62
N ILE A 34 3.04 -9.23 -4.66
CA ILE A 34 3.07 -7.85 -4.16
C ILE A 34 4.12 -7.75 -3.04
N PRO A 35 5.07 -6.82 -3.10
CA PRO A 35 5.97 -6.53 -1.99
C PRO A 35 5.19 -6.21 -0.71
N TYR A 36 5.54 -6.90 0.37
CA TYR A 36 4.84 -6.81 1.65
C TYR A 36 5.82 -6.52 2.79
N PRO A 37 6.39 -5.29 2.85
CA PRO A 37 7.27 -4.90 3.93
C PRO A 37 6.50 -4.69 5.24
N TRP A 38 7.21 -4.69 6.36
CA TRP A 38 6.65 -4.51 7.72
C TRP A 38 5.73 -3.28 7.87
N LEU A 39 6.02 -2.18 7.16
CA LEU A 39 5.20 -0.97 7.19
C LEU A 39 3.78 -1.25 6.68
N ILE A 40 3.69 -1.93 5.54
CA ILE A 40 2.41 -2.34 4.94
C ILE A 40 1.69 -3.35 5.83
N GLU A 41 2.41 -4.33 6.38
CA GLU A 41 1.82 -5.31 7.30
C GLU A 41 1.20 -4.63 8.52
N LEU A 42 1.95 -3.75 9.18
CA LEU A 42 1.49 -3.02 10.35
C LEU A 42 0.23 -2.20 10.04
N GLU A 43 0.25 -1.46 8.94
CA GLU A 43 -0.84 -0.56 8.59
C GLU A 43 -2.09 -1.34 8.14
N LEU A 44 -1.94 -2.36 7.29
CA LEU A 44 -3.03 -3.23 6.87
C LEU A 44 -3.69 -3.92 8.07
N CYS A 45 -2.90 -4.54 8.94
CA CYS A 45 -3.43 -5.20 10.13
C CYS A 45 -4.12 -4.21 11.09
N THR A 46 -3.59 -3.02 11.24
CA THR A 46 -4.19 -1.96 12.07
C THR A 46 -5.50 -1.47 11.47
N ALA A 47 -5.54 -1.24 10.17
CA ALA A 47 -6.75 -0.83 9.44
C ALA A 47 -7.86 -1.90 9.57
N LEU A 48 -7.53 -3.18 9.39
CA LEU A 48 -8.50 -4.26 9.52
C LEU A 48 -9.07 -4.35 10.94
N ARG A 49 -8.22 -4.25 11.97
CA ARG A 49 -8.68 -4.23 13.37
C ARG A 49 -9.61 -3.08 13.67
N ARG A 50 -9.33 -1.89 13.13
CA ARG A 50 -10.16 -0.70 13.29
C ARG A 50 -11.51 -0.85 12.56
N ILE A 51 -11.51 -1.27 11.29
CA ILE A 51 -12.71 -1.43 10.48
C ILE A 51 -13.62 -2.54 11.02
N LEU A 52 -13.03 -3.61 11.51
CA LEU A 52 -13.74 -4.79 12.00
C LEU A 52 -13.87 -4.82 13.54
N THR A 53 -13.79 -3.67 14.19
CA THR A 53 -14.01 -3.56 15.66
C THR A 53 -15.34 -4.22 16.03
N GLY A 54 -15.31 -5.12 17.01
CA GLY A 54 -16.48 -5.88 17.46
C GLY A 54 -16.89 -7.07 16.56
N LYS A 55 -16.22 -7.29 15.42
CA LYS A 55 -16.54 -8.35 14.44
C LYS A 55 -15.44 -9.41 14.39
N ARG A 56 -15.23 -10.15 15.52
CA ARG A 56 -14.11 -11.09 15.70
C ARG A 56 -13.97 -12.13 14.59
N ASP A 57 -15.08 -12.73 14.16
CA ASP A 57 -15.05 -13.78 13.13
C ASP A 57 -14.61 -13.25 11.78
N LEU A 58 -15.08 -12.05 11.41
CA LEU A 58 -14.66 -11.39 10.16
C LEU A 58 -13.20 -10.98 10.20
N LEU A 59 -12.71 -10.46 11.33
CA LEU A 59 -11.30 -10.15 11.51
C LEU A 59 -10.43 -11.40 11.39
N SER A 60 -10.80 -12.48 12.07
CA SER A 60 -10.09 -13.76 12.00
C SER A 60 -10.07 -14.31 10.57
N LYS A 61 -11.17 -14.19 9.83
CA LYS A 61 -11.24 -14.58 8.41
C LYS A 61 -10.32 -13.73 7.54
N ALA A 62 -10.34 -12.39 7.70
CA ALA A 62 -9.48 -11.48 6.94
C ALA A 62 -7.99 -11.77 7.18
N LEU A 63 -7.58 -11.93 8.43
CA LEU A 63 -6.20 -12.25 8.78
C LEU A 63 -5.76 -13.63 8.23
N ARG A 64 -6.66 -14.63 8.19
CA ARG A 64 -6.36 -15.92 7.56
C ARG A 64 -6.13 -15.79 6.06
N ILE A 65 -6.94 -14.98 5.36
CA ILE A 65 -6.77 -14.73 3.92
C ILE A 65 -5.39 -14.10 3.65
N ILE A 66 -4.98 -13.11 4.44
CA ILE A 66 -3.65 -12.50 4.32
C ILE A 66 -2.54 -13.52 4.55
N ASN A 67 -2.64 -14.35 5.59
CA ASN A 67 -1.66 -15.40 5.87
C ASN A 67 -1.59 -16.43 4.73
N THR A 68 -2.71 -16.77 4.12
CA THR A 68 -2.74 -17.64 2.95
C THR A 68 -2.05 -16.98 1.76
N ALA A 69 -2.34 -15.71 1.48
CA ALA A 69 -1.68 -14.95 0.42
C ALA A 69 -0.15 -14.87 0.59
N ARG A 70 0.34 -14.75 1.84
CA ARG A 70 1.79 -14.82 2.14
C ARG A 70 2.37 -16.21 1.82
N LYS A 71 1.71 -17.28 2.26
CA LYS A 71 2.16 -18.67 2.02
C LYS A 71 2.17 -19.05 0.54
N GLU A 72 1.25 -18.49 -0.22
CA GLU A 72 1.12 -18.71 -1.67
C GLU A 72 2.03 -17.79 -2.50
N GLY A 73 2.80 -16.91 -1.87
CA GLY A 73 3.70 -15.97 -2.55
C GLY A 73 2.98 -14.82 -3.28
N LEU A 74 1.70 -14.60 -2.98
CA LEU A 74 0.95 -13.43 -3.48
C LEU A 74 1.34 -12.14 -2.74
N LEU A 75 1.72 -12.27 -1.48
CA LEU A 75 2.36 -11.23 -0.67
C LEU A 75 3.77 -11.68 -0.33
N ILE A 76 4.77 -10.94 -0.81
CA ILE A 76 6.19 -11.29 -0.68
C ILE A 76 6.82 -10.42 0.40
N GLU A 77 7.21 -11.04 1.51
CA GLU A 77 7.97 -10.34 2.54
C GLU A 77 9.27 -9.80 1.96
N CYS A 78 9.56 -8.56 2.26
CA CYS A 78 10.78 -7.90 1.81
C CYS A 78 11.37 -7.05 2.94
N GLU A 79 12.69 -7.10 3.05
CA GLU A 79 13.43 -6.22 3.94
C GLU A 79 13.58 -4.83 3.32
N LEU A 80 13.56 -3.83 4.18
CA LEU A 80 13.78 -2.43 3.80
C LEU A 80 15.05 -1.93 4.48
N ASP A 81 15.87 -1.21 3.75
CA ASP A 81 16.86 -0.36 4.38
C ASP A 81 16.16 0.86 5.00
N PHE A 82 15.85 0.72 6.28
CA PHE A 82 15.10 1.75 7.01
C PHE A 82 15.79 3.12 6.98
N LYS A 83 17.12 3.16 6.98
CA LYS A 83 17.87 4.42 6.91
C LYS A 83 17.65 5.11 5.57
N ARG A 84 17.65 4.36 4.48
CA ARG A 84 17.40 4.89 3.14
C ARG A 84 15.95 5.33 2.96
N VAL A 85 14.99 4.53 3.45
CA VAL A 85 13.57 4.94 3.44
C VAL A 85 13.37 6.26 4.17
N ILE A 86 13.95 6.42 5.38
CA ILE A 86 13.83 7.67 6.15
C ILE A 86 14.52 8.83 5.46
N ALA A 87 15.71 8.63 4.89
CA ALA A 87 16.41 9.68 4.14
C ALA A 87 15.57 10.15 2.94
N GLY A 88 15.08 9.23 2.13
CA GLY A 88 14.19 9.55 1.02
C GLY A 88 12.89 10.23 1.46
N ALA A 89 12.30 9.76 2.58
CA ALA A 89 11.09 10.39 3.13
C ALA A 89 11.33 11.85 3.58
N LEU A 90 12.50 12.16 4.16
CA LEU A 90 12.85 13.54 4.53
C LEU A 90 12.99 14.43 3.30
N GLU A 91 13.64 13.95 2.23
CA GLU A 91 13.77 14.67 0.96
C GLU A 91 12.40 14.94 0.32
N LEU A 92 11.52 13.93 0.26
CA LEU A 92 10.16 14.08 -0.23
C LEU A 92 9.34 15.06 0.62
N SER A 93 9.52 15.02 1.94
CA SER A 93 8.85 15.93 2.86
C SER A 93 9.25 17.38 2.59
N GLU A 94 10.54 17.66 2.44
CA GLU A 94 11.05 18.99 2.14
C GLU A 94 10.49 19.54 0.82
N ARG A 95 10.46 18.71 -0.21
CA ARG A 95 10.05 19.12 -1.56
C ARG A 95 8.55 19.30 -1.73
N TYR A 96 7.72 18.48 -1.06
CA TYR A 96 6.31 18.36 -1.43
C TYR A 96 5.30 18.60 -0.32
N THR A 97 5.69 18.57 0.98
CA THR A 97 4.68 18.64 2.06
C THR A 97 3.86 19.92 2.00
N ALA A 98 4.51 21.06 1.80
CA ALA A 98 3.82 22.36 1.77
C ALA A 98 2.84 22.50 0.60
N THR A 99 3.15 21.91 -0.55
CA THR A 99 2.35 22.03 -1.77
C THR A 99 1.24 20.98 -1.89
N LEU A 100 1.48 19.75 -1.40
CA LEU A 100 0.53 18.64 -1.52
C LEU A 100 -0.24 18.33 -0.24
N GLY A 101 0.11 18.97 0.89
CA GLY A 101 -0.55 18.74 2.18
C GLY A 101 -0.38 17.30 2.69
N LEU A 102 0.83 16.76 2.56
CA LEU A 102 1.15 15.37 2.87
C LEU A 102 1.21 15.10 4.37
N ARG A 103 0.85 13.88 4.75
CA ARG A 103 1.07 13.32 6.08
C ARG A 103 2.28 12.41 6.08
N THR A 104 2.85 12.16 7.25
CA THR A 104 4.05 11.32 7.40
C THR A 104 3.90 9.95 6.73
N LEU A 105 2.75 9.28 6.89
CA LEU A 105 2.53 7.96 6.28
C LEU A 105 2.40 8.04 4.76
N ASP A 106 1.80 9.10 4.22
CA ASP A 106 1.72 9.29 2.76
C ASP A 106 3.13 9.32 2.16
N ILE A 107 4.05 10.02 2.83
CA ILE A 107 5.45 10.16 2.42
C ILE A 107 6.19 8.82 2.57
N LEU A 108 6.02 8.14 3.71
CA LEU A 108 6.69 6.85 3.97
C LEU A 108 6.30 5.78 2.95
N HIS A 109 5.05 5.72 2.51
CA HIS A 109 4.61 4.79 1.46
C HIS A 109 5.34 5.03 0.15
N VAL A 110 5.40 6.28 -0.30
CA VAL A 110 6.07 6.61 -1.56
C VAL A 110 7.58 6.42 -1.44
N ALA A 111 8.20 6.84 -0.32
CA ALA A 111 9.61 6.58 -0.07
C ALA A 111 9.95 5.08 -0.06
N THR A 112 9.06 4.25 0.50
CA THR A 112 9.20 2.79 0.49
C THR A 112 9.10 2.23 -0.93
N ALA A 113 8.14 2.72 -1.72
CA ALA A 113 7.99 2.31 -3.12
C ALA A 113 9.26 2.63 -3.93
N LEU A 114 9.82 3.83 -3.74
CA LEU A 114 11.05 4.26 -4.41
C LEU A 114 12.27 3.45 -3.97
N GLU A 115 12.42 3.16 -2.68
CA GLU A 115 13.52 2.34 -2.17
C GLU A 115 13.45 0.90 -2.71
N LEU A 116 12.26 0.35 -2.87
CA LEU A 116 12.04 -0.94 -3.51
C LEU A 116 12.17 -0.87 -5.04
N ARG A 117 12.43 0.28 -5.62
CA ARG A 117 12.50 0.53 -7.07
C ARG A 117 11.20 0.13 -7.80
N ALA A 118 10.08 0.41 -7.18
CA ALA A 118 8.79 0.27 -7.85
C ALA A 118 8.69 1.30 -8.98
N ASP A 119 8.10 0.90 -10.09
CA ASP A 119 7.74 1.77 -11.20
C ASP A 119 6.27 2.20 -11.14
N THR A 120 5.48 1.51 -10.33
CA THR A 120 4.03 1.69 -10.24
C THR A 120 3.56 1.68 -8.79
N LEU A 121 2.69 2.63 -8.43
CA LEU A 121 1.96 2.66 -7.15
C LEU A 121 0.49 2.28 -7.36
N ALA A 122 0.02 1.22 -6.68
CA ALA A 122 -1.39 0.92 -6.56
C ALA A 122 -1.94 1.50 -5.24
N SER A 123 -2.79 2.50 -5.33
CA SER A 123 -3.33 3.23 -4.17
C SER A 123 -4.66 3.89 -4.50
N PHE A 124 -5.54 4.00 -3.49
CA PHE A 124 -6.75 4.83 -3.52
C PHE A 124 -6.59 6.14 -2.74
N ASP A 125 -5.45 6.37 -2.10
CA ASP A 125 -5.16 7.62 -1.40
C ASP A 125 -4.70 8.71 -2.37
N ILE A 126 -5.48 9.79 -2.47
CA ILE A 126 -5.24 10.89 -3.41
C ILE A 126 -3.90 11.59 -3.13
N ARG A 127 -3.47 11.72 -1.85
CA ARG A 127 -2.20 12.40 -1.51
C ARG A 127 -1.01 11.56 -1.92
N GLN A 128 -1.04 10.27 -1.62
CA GLN A 128 0.01 9.33 -2.03
C GLN A 128 0.12 9.28 -3.56
N ARG A 129 -1.01 9.23 -4.27
CA ARG A 129 -1.03 9.23 -5.73
C ARG A 129 -0.41 10.49 -6.32
N LYS A 130 -0.73 11.67 -5.77
CA LYS A 130 -0.12 12.93 -6.21
C LYS A 130 1.38 12.93 -6.01
N LEU A 131 1.85 12.52 -4.83
CA LEU A 131 3.27 12.43 -4.54
C LEU A 131 3.98 11.43 -5.47
N ALA A 132 3.43 10.24 -5.63
CA ALA A 132 3.99 9.21 -6.50
C ALA A 132 4.09 9.67 -7.96
N ALA A 133 3.06 10.34 -8.48
CA ALA A 133 3.09 10.93 -9.82
C ALA A 133 4.19 12.01 -9.95
N SER A 134 4.42 12.83 -8.92
CA SER A 134 5.49 13.83 -8.91
C SER A 134 6.88 13.20 -8.93
N GLU A 135 7.02 11.96 -8.47
CA GLU A 135 8.26 11.17 -8.54
C GLU A 135 8.31 10.23 -9.76
N GLY A 136 7.36 10.33 -10.67
CA GLY A 136 7.36 9.60 -11.94
C GLY A 136 6.86 8.16 -11.87
N LEU A 137 6.21 7.75 -10.76
CA LEU A 137 5.59 6.43 -10.68
C LEU A 137 4.28 6.40 -11.49
N GLU A 138 4.05 5.31 -12.19
CA GLU A 138 2.74 5.01 -12.75
C GLU A 138 1.72 4.75 -11.63
N LEU A 139 0.45 5.03 -11.91
CA LEU A 139 -0.62 4.93 -10.92
C LEU A 139 -1.65 3.86 -11.30
N LEU A 140 -1.98 2.99 -10.37
CA LEU A 140 -3.08 2.04 -10.49
C LEU A 140 -4.10 2.25 -9.35
N PRO A 141 -5.40 2.16 -9.64
CA PRO A 141 -5.99 2.20 -11.00
C PRO A 141 -5.66 3.53 -11.68
N GLN A 142 -5.73 3.61 -13.00
CA GLN A 142 -5.42 4.86 -13.72
C GLN A 142 -6.38 5.99 -13.36
N SER A 143 -7.63 5.67 -13.04
CA SER A 143 -8.65 6.61 -12.53
C SER A 143 -9.31 6.03 -11.27
N LEU A 144 -9.65 6.89 -10.31
CA LEU A 144 -10.38 6.54 -9.07
C LEU A 144 -11.89 6.50 -9.31
#